data_72dd289a61aafedb43b96d35dc51d71d
#
_entry.id   72dd289a61aafedb43b96d35dc51d71d
#
_cell.length_a   1.000
_cell.length_b   1.000
_cell.length_c   1.000
_cell.angle_alpha   90.00
_cell.angle_beta   90.00
_cell.angle_gamma   90.00
#
_symmetry.space_group_name_H-M   'P 1'
#
loop_
_entity.id
_entity.type
_entity.pdbx_description
1 polymer ?
#
loop_
_entity_poly.entity_id
_entity_poly.type
_entity_poly.pdbx_seq_one_letter_code
_entity_poly.pdbx_strand_id
1 'polypeptide(L)'
;MNEIPFAVVLFAHGSRDARWREPVEAVARRMTARRPEVPVACAYLELVEPDLPTAAGRLIADGARALRVVPLFLGMGKHVREDLPRLVDALRAAHPEVAFSLAPAVGETPEVIDLLADIALRS
;
A
#
# COMPACT_ATOMS: atom_id res chain seq x y z
N MET A 1 1.78 -7.76 -26.42
CA MET A 1 2.86 -7.81 -25.43
C MET A 1 2.30 -8.22 -24.08
N ASN A 2 2.93 -9.19 -23.47
CA ASN A 2 2.46 -9.69 -22.18
C ASN A 2 3.14 -8.95 -21.04
N GLU A 3 2.36 -8.19 -20.30
CA GLU A 3 2.85 -7.57 -19.07
C GLU A 3 2.75 -8.58 -17.94
N ILE A 4 3.69 -8.51 -17.00
CA ILE A 4 3.60 -9.27 -15.75
C ILE A 4 2.39 -8.74 -14.98
N PRO A 5 1.46 -9.64 -14.54
CA PRO A 5 0.32 -9.18 -13.74
C PRO A 5 0.79 -8.44 -12.48
N PHE A 6 0.40 -7.19 -12.39
CA PHE A 6 0.88 -6.25 -11.37
C PHE A 6 -0.27 -5.84 -10.47
N ALA A 7 -0.02 -5.82 -9.18
CA ALA A 7 -1.00 -5.43 -8.16
C ALA A 7 -0.37 -4.47 -7.14
N VAL A 8 -1.20 -3.72 -6.44
CA VAL A 8 -0.76 -2.75 -5.43
C VAL A 8 -1.43 -3.05 -4.11
N VAL A 9 -0.66 -3.02 -3.03
CA VAL A 9 -1.20 -2.99 -1.67
C VAL A 9 -0.95 -1.61 -1.09
N LEU A 10 -2.04 -0.93 -0.72
CA LEU A 10 -1.96 0.31 0.04
C LEU A 10 -1.88 -0.07 1.51
N PHE A 11 -0.77 0.27 2.16
CA PHE A 11 -0.52 -0.14 3.53
C PHE A 11 -0.64 1.07 4.46
N ALA A 12 -1.53 0.98 5.45
CA ALA A 12 -1.82 2.07 6.37
C ALA A 12 -1.74 1.60 7.81
N HIS A 13 -1.82 2.55 8.76
CA HIS A 13 -1.63 2.24 10.18
C HIS A 13 -2.72 1.33 10.72
N GLY A 14 -3.95 1.70 10.54
CA GLY A 14 -5.10 0.97 11.08
C GLY A 14 -5.77 1.72 12.23
N SER A 15 -7.07 1.57 12.35
CA SER A 15 -7.88 2.17 13.41
C SER A 15 -9.18 1.39 13.54
N ARG A 16 -9.72 1.35 14.74
CA ARG A 16 -11.07 0.78 14.97
C ARG A 16 -12.18 1.69 14.47
N ASP A 17 -11.87 2.97 14.22
CA ASP A 17 -12.83 3.92 13.70
C ASP A 17 -12.95 3.75 12.17
N ALA A 18 -14.15 3.36 11.71
CA ALA A 18 -14.41 3.15 10.29
C ALA A 18 -14.18 4.41 9.46
N ARG A 19 -14.40 5.59 10.01
CA ARG A 19 -14.18 6.86 9.31
C ARG A 19 -12.71 7.06 8.98
N TRP A 20 -11.82 6.54 9.82
CA TRP A 20 -10.38 6.67 9.59
C TRP A 20 -9.94 5.93 8.32
N ARG A 21 -10.61 4.83 7.98
CA ARG A 21 -10.27 4.04 6.80
C ARG A 21 -10.74 4.67 5.49
N GLU A 22 -11.69 5.59 5.55
CA GLU A 22 -12.33 6.16 4.35
C GLU A 22 -11.31 6.79 3.39
N PRO A 23 -10.34 7.61 3.85
CA PRO A 23 -9.33 8.16 2.91
C PRO A 23 -8.51 7.09 2.23
N VAL A 24 -8.14 6.02 2.94
CA VAL A 24 -7.35 4.93 2.37
C VAL A 24 -8.17 4.20 1.30
N GLU A 25 -9.41 3.87 1.61
CA GLU A 25 -10.31 3.19 0.68
C GLU A 25 -10.63 4.08 -0.52
N ALA A 26 -10.72 5.40 -0.32
CA ALA A 26 -10.95 6.34 -1.41
C ALA A 26 -9.81 6.34 -2.42
N VAL A 27 -8.55 6.23 -1.95
CA VAL A 27 -7.40 6.10 -2.85
C VAL A 27 -7.54 4.85 -3.69
N ALA A 28 -7.90 3.72 -3.06
CA ALA A 28 -8.08 2.46 -3.78
C ALA A 28 -9.16 2.56 -4.84
N ARG A 29 -10.30 3.20 -4.52
CA ARG A 29 -11.39 3.38 -5.48
C ARG A 29 -10.96 4.23 -6.68
N ARG A 30 -10.20 5.28 -6.45
CA ARG A 30 -9.71 6.14 -7.54
C ARG A 30 -8.70 5.41 -8.43
N MET A 31 -7.86 4.58 -7.83
CA MET A 31 -6.95 3.74 -8.61
C MET A 31 -7.71 2.79 -9.52
N THR A 32 -8.73 2.13 -8.99
CA THR A 32 -9.56 1.21 -9.77
C THR A 32 -10.30 1.93 -10.89
N ALA A 33 -10.77 3.15 -10.64
CA ALA A 33 -11.43 3.95 -11.68
C ALA A 33 -10.47 4.34 -12.79
N ARG A 34 -9.21 4.64 -12.46
CA ARG A 34 -8.20 5.06 -13.44
C ARG A 34 -7.58 3.90 -14.20
N ARG A 35 -7.36 2.78 -13.52
CA ARG A 35 -6.70 1.61 -14.09
C ARG A 35 -7.35 0.34 -13.55
N PRO A 36 -8.52 -0.02 -14.08
CA PRO A 36 -9.26 -1.18 -13.55
C PRO A 36 -8.51 -2.51 -13.73
N GLU A 37 -7.52 -2.55 -14.63
CA GLU A 37 -6.71 -3.75 -14.84
C GLU A 37 -5.68 -4.00 -13.72
N VAL A 38 -5.43 -3.00 -12.85
CA VAL A 38 -4.49 -3.14 -11.74
C VAL A 38 -5.27 -3.44 -10.45
N PRO A 39 -5.18 -4.68 -9.93
CA PRO A 39 -5.82 -4.97 -8.64
C PRO A 39 -5.19 -4.17 -7.52
N VAL A 40 -6.01 -3.69 -6.60
CA VAL A 40 -5.55 -2.95 -5.44
C VAL A 40 -6.22 -3.52 -4.19
N ALA A 41 -5.45 -3.65 -3.12
CA ALA A 41 -5.96 -4.03 -1.82
C ALA A 41 -5.45 -3.07 -0.77
N CYS A 42 -6.24 -2.87 0.29
CA CYS A 42 -5.81 -2.12 1.46
C CYS A 42 -5.40 -3.11 2.53
N ALA A 43 -4.28 -2.85 3.20
CA ALA A 43 -3.82 -3.65 4.32
C ALA A 43 -3.41 -2.71 5.45
N TYR A 44 -3.44 -3.22 6.67
CA TYR A 44 -3.26 -2.39 7.85
C TYR A 44 -2.23 -3.01 8.80
N LEU A 45 -1.51 -2.14 9.49
CA LEU A 45 -0.50 -2.53 10.45
C LEU A 45 -1.13 -3.21 11.66
N GLU A 46 -2.26 -2.67 12.14
CA GLU A 46 -2.93 -3.17 13.34
C GLU A 46 -4.39 -2.74 13.39
N LEU A 47 -5.13 -3.25 14.36
CA LEU A 47 -6.48 -2.86 14.77
C LEU A 47 -7.60 -3.19 13.80
N VAL A 48 -7.31 -3.49 12.55
CA VAL A 48 -8.31 -3.82 11.54
C VAL A 48 -7.69 -4.74 10.51
N GLU A 49 -8.49 -5.61 9.94
CA GLU A 49 -8.07 -6.54 8.89
C GLU A 49 -8.31 -5.96 7.50
N PRO A 50 -7.60 -6.45 6.48
CA PRO A 50 -6.56 -7.49 6.55
C PRO A 50 -5.18 -6.91 6.88
N ASP A 51 -4.29 -7.76 7.37
CA ASP A 51 -2.87 -7.42 7.49
C ASP A 51 -2.18 -7.56 6.13
N LEU A 52 -0.91 -7.16 6.07
CA LEU A 52 -0.17 -7.19 4.81
C LEU A 52 0.00 -8.60 4.24
N PRO A 53 0.41 -9.62 5.01
CA PRO A 53 0.53 -10.97 4.44
C PRO A 53 -0.79 -11.52 3.89
N THR A 54 -1.90 -11.26 4.56
CA THR A 54 -3.22 -11.72 4.11
C THR A 54 -3.64 -11.05 2.81
N ALA A 55 -3.49 -9.72 2.72
CA ALA A 55 -3.84 -8.98 1.51
C ALA A 55 -2.95 -9.41 0.34
N ALA A 56 -1.66 -9.55 0.56
CA ALA A 56 -0.73 -10.01 -0.46
C ALA A 56 -1.09 -11.42 -0.94
N GLY A 57 -1.39 -12.32 0.00
CA GLY A 57 -1.77 -13.69 -0.34
C GLY A 57 -3.00 -13.77 -1.22
N ARG A 58 -4.01 -12.93 -0.95
CA ARG A 58 -5.23 -12.87 -1.77
C ARG A 58 -4.93 -12.41 -3.20
N LEU A 59 -4.12 -11.37 -3.34
CA LEU A 59 -3.74 -10.88 -4.66
C LEU A 59 -2.95 -11.91 -5.44
N ILE A 60 -2.05 -12.63 -4.78
CA ILE A 60 -1.25 -13.67 -5.40
C ILE A 60 -2.13 -14.85 -5.82
N ALA A 61 -3.09 -15.23 -4.98
CA ALA A 61 -4.05 -16.29 -5.32
C ALA A 61 -4.88 -15.91 -6.54
N ASP A 62 -5.15 -14.62 -6.74
CA ASP A 62 -5.87 -14.10 -7.89
C ASP A 62 -4.99 -13.92 -9.13
N GLY A 63 -3.71 -14.24 -9.05
CA GLY A 63 -2.82 -14.27 -10.20
C GLY A 63 -1.73 -13.21 -10.25
N ALA A 64 -1.61 -12.34 -9.25
CA ALA A 64 -0.55 -11.33 -9.25
C ALA A 64 0.84 -11.98 -9.22
N ARG A 65 1.76 -11.48 -10.04
CA ARG A 65 3.14 -11.93 -10.10
C ARG A 65 4.14 -10.82 -9.81
N ALA A 66 3.66 -9.58 -9.73
CA ALA A 66 4.41 -8.43 -9.24
C ALA A 66 3.50 -7.67 -8.29
N LEU A 67 4.04 -7.26 -7.15
CA LEU A 67 3.25 -6.63 -6.11
C LEU A 67 4.03 -5.48 -5.50
N ARG A 68 3.43 -4.31 -5.53
CA ARG A 68 4.03 -3.09 -4.98
C ARG A 68 3.32 -2.73 -3.67
N VAL A 69 4.10 -2.60 -2.59
CA VAL A 69 3.60 -2.14 -1.30
C VAL A 69 3.83 -0.64 -1.19
N VAL A 70 2.76 0.12 -0.97
CA VAL A 70 2.80 1.58 -0.90
C VAL A 70 2.35 2.01 0.50
N PRO A 71 3.29 2.48 1.35
CA PRO A 71 2.95 2.94 2.70
C PRO A 71 2.27 4.32 2.65
N LEU A 72 1.03 4.37 3.13
CA LEU A 72 0.26 5.63 3.18
C LEU A 72 0.49 6.33 4.52
N PHE A 73 1.73 6.75 4.75
CA PHE A 73 2.15 7.49 5.94
C PHE A 73 2.76 8.81 5.52
N LEU A 74 2.55 9.86 6.31
CA LEU A 74 3.31 11.10 6.12
C LEU A 74 4.78 10.88 6.41
N GLY A 75 5.06 10.13 7.46
CA GLY A 75 6.39 9.65 7.78
C GLY A 75 6.26 8.33 8.52
N MET A 76 7.35 7.59 8.64
CA MET A 76 7.37 6.33 9.37
C MET A 76 8.24 6.49 10.61
N GLY A 77 7.71 6.08 11.76
CA GLY A 77 8.49 5.97 12.97
C GLY A 77 9.54 4.89 12.84
N LYS A 78 10.48 4.87 13.79
CA LYS A 78 11.61 3.95 13.74
C LYS A 78 11.19 2.49 13.59
N HIS A 79 10.20 2.05 14.38
CA HIS A 79 9.77 0.64 14.37
C HIS A 79 9.19 0.23 13.01
N VAL A 80 8.29 1.03 12.46
CA VAL A 80 7.69 0.71 11.15
C VAL A 80 8.74 0.76 10.05
N ARG A 81 9.65 1.73 10.12
CA ARG A 81 10.72 1.88 9.14
C ARG A 81 11.66 0.68 9.11
N GLU A 82 11.86 0.03 10.27
CA GLU A 82 12.69 -1.18 10.37
C GLU A 82 11.89 -2.44 10.07
N ASP A 83 10.65 -2.52 10.53
CA ASP A 83 9.84 -3.74 10.44
C ASP A 83 9.22 -3.96 9.07
N LEU A 84 8.84 -2.90 8.36
CA LEU A 84 8.18 -3.05 7.07
C LEU A 84 9.08 -3.72 6.02
N PRO A 85 10.36 -3.34 5.87
CA PRO A 85 11.25 -4.08 4.97
C PRO A 85 11.39 -5.56 5.33
N ARG A 86 11.40 -5.89 6.63
CA ARG A 86 11.47 -7.29 7.08
C ARG A 86 10.21 -8.06 6.71
N LEU A 87 9.04 -7.42 6.83
CA LEU A 87 7.77 -8.01 6.42
C LEU A 87 7.78 -8.32 4.93
N VAL A 88 8.26 -7.38 4.12
CA VAL A 88 8.34 -7.57 2.67
C VAL A 88 9.35 -8.67 2.33
N ASP A 89 10.49 -8.73 3.03
CA ASP A 89 11.47 -9.81 2.83
C ASP A 89 10.88 -11.17 3.17
N ALA A 90 10.06 -11.25 4.23
CA ALA A 90 9.39 -12.49 4.58
C ALA A 90 8.38 -12.91 3.49
N LEU A 91 7.70 -11.95 2.87
CA LEU A 91 6.81 -12.22 1.76
C LEU A 91 7.59 -12.73 0.53
N ARG A 92 8.74 -12.14 0.26
CA ARG A 92 9.60 -12.61 -0.83
C ARG A 92 10.03 -14.07 -0.62
N ALA A 93 10.36 -14.42 0.61
CA ALA A 93 10.75 -15.80 0.95
C ALA A 93 9.58 -16.76 0.82
N ALA A 94 8.38 -16.33 1.21
CA ALA A 94 7.17 -17.16 1.14
C ALA A 94 6.65 -17.32 -0.28
N HIS A 95 6.92 -16.37 -1.16
CA HIS A 95 6.41 -16.35 -2.54
C HIS A 95 7.53 -16.04 -3.52
N PRO A 96 8.46 -17.01 -3.72
CA PRO A 96 9.64 -16.76 -4.55
C PRO A 96 9.32 -16.50 -6.03
N GLU A 97 8.12 -16.86 -6.50
CA GLU A 97 7.68 -16.62 -7.86
C GLU A 97 7.12 -15.21 -8.09
N VAL A 98 6.99 -14.42 -7.01
CA VAL A 98 6.39 -13.07 -7.07
C VAL A 98 7.46 -12.02 -6.85
N ALA A 99 7.46 -10.98 -7.67
CA ALA A 99 8.36 -9.85 -7.51
C ALA A 99 7.68 -8.82 -6.58
N PHE A 100 8.32 -8.54 -5.45
CA PHE A 100 7.83 -7.53 -4.49
C PHE A 100 8.68 -6.27 -4.57
N SER A 101 8.04 -5.12 -4.50
CA SER A 101 8.71 -3.84 -4.33
C SER A 101 8.06 -3.06 -3.20
N LEU A 102 8.87 -2.28 -2.50
CA LEU A 102 8.40 -1.43 -1.40
C LEU A 102 8.69 0.02 -1.77
N ALA A 103 7.63 0.81 -1.91
CA ALA A 103 7.76 2.23 -2.18
C ALA A 103 8.13 2.99 -0.90
N PRO A 104 8.75 4.17 -1.01
CA PRO A 104 8.88 5.05 0.15
C PRO A 104 7.51 5.44 0.70
N ALA A 105 7.46 5.88 1.96
CA ALA A 105 6.23 6.46 2.51
C ALA A 105 5.78 7.61 1.63
N VAL A 106 4.48 7.69 1.33
CA VAL A 106 3.98 8.71 0.38
C VAL A 106 4.29 10.13 0.85
N GLY A 107 4.33 10.37 2.16
CA GLY A 107 4.68 11.68 2.70
C GLY A 107 6.11 12.10 2.44
N GLU A 108 6.98 11.20 2.00
CA GLU A 108 8.36 11.50 1.63
C GLU A 108 8.51 11.87 0.15
N THR A 109 7.45 11.71 -0.66
CA THR A 109 7.51 12.07 -2.08
C THR A 109 7.33 13.57 -2.25
N PRO A 110 8.17 14.22 -3.08
CA PRO A 110 8.06 15.67 -3.30
C PRO A 110 6.68 16.12 -3.77
N GLU A 111 6.03 15.36 -4.65
CA GLU A 111 4.70 15.69 -5.17
C GLU A 111 3.66 15.75 -4.05
N VAL A 112 3.73 14.82 -3.09
CA VAL A 112 2.80 14.82 -1.96
C VAL A 112 3.08 15.98 -1.01
N ILE A 113 4.35 16.25 -0.74
CA ILE A 113 4.75 17.39 0.11
C ILE A 113 4.24 18.69 -0.49
N ASP A 114 4.42 18.90 -1.78
CA ASP A 114 3.96 20.09 -2.47
C ASP A 114 2.44 20.21 -2.42
N LEU A 115 1.72 19.12 -2.65
CA LEU A 115 0.26 19.12 -2.60
C LEU A 115 -0.26 19.44 -1.20
N LEU A 116 0.36 18.88 -0.17
CA LEU A 116 -0.01 19.18 1.21
C LEU A 116 0.22 20.66 1.53
N ALA A 117 1.33 21.22 1.07
CA ALA A 117 1.62 22.65 1.24
C ALA A 117 0.55 23.51 0.56
N ASP A 118 0.17 23.15 -0.67
CA ASP A 118 -0.86 23.86 -1.41
C ASP A 118 -2.20 23.82 -0.68
N ILE A 119 -2.59 22.65 -0.17
CA ILE A 119 -3.82 22.49 0.57
C ILE A 119 -3.80 23.34 1.85
N ALA A 120 -2.67 23.33 2.57
CA ALA A 120 -2.51 24.09 3.81
C ALA A 120 -2.56 25.61 3.57
N LEU A 121 -2.15 26.07 2.39
CA LEU A 121 -2.12 27.50 2.05
C LEU A 121 -3.42 28.02 1.48
N ARG A 122 -4.40 27.19 1.21
CA ARG A 122 -5.70 27.61 0.70
C ARG A 122 -6.44 28.43 1.76
N SER A 123 -7.02 29.54 1.32
CA SER A 123 -7.82 30.38 2.21
C SER A 123 -9.28 29.95 2.23
#